data_067eb58776eda8b67c3e35695a7492de
#
_entry.id   067eb58776eda8b67c3e35695a7492de
#
_cell.length_a   1.000
_cell.length_b   1.000
_cell.length_c   1.000
_cell.angle_alpha   90.00
_cell.angle_beta   90.00
_cell.angle_gamma   90.00
#
_symmetry.space_group_name_H-M   'P 1'
#
loop_
_entity.id
_entity.type
_entity.pdbx_description
1 polymer ?
#
loop_
_entity_poly.entity_id
_entity_poly.type
_entity_poly.pdbx_seq_one_letter_code
_entity_poly.pdbx_strand_id
1 'polypeptide(L)'
;MTWTQVIDPCHNRLASLGVALVPVLAIFWALIIRKMKGYQASLLATALALLVAIGIYRMPVTLALLSTFNGAIYGLFPICWIILPAVFLFNITVRSGQFTIIRHFMASITSDRRIQALLIAFSFGSFLEGTAGFGAPVAITAAMLTGLGFNPLYAAGICLIANTAPVAFGSIGIPITVASQVTGLPELAISQMVGRTLPLLSALLPFYLVILMAGFRRAKEVAPAALVSGLSFALIQALSSNFLGPALPDVLAGIGSIVSLLVLLRWWRPKTIWRFPDESPSADSAPAATPVLVPSPADPAAPPAPRTHLLWALSPFIALTVIIIIWGLQSVKDWLNATGTLTFQVPGLHNAILDVNGHPIPHLYKLNYLSAAGTAIMLAALMSLALSGLRPREGLKVFTSTLHQLRYPILTIAAVLAFAYIVNDSGITLTIAGALAASGVLFPFFAPLLGWLGVFITGSDTSANALFGKLQASTATSIGVDPVVTVAANVSGGVVGKMISPQSIAVAAAAGGLVGRESELFRFTVRHSFILLAIICCLVLAQAYVFKWLIPVYHLHSLH
;
A
#
# COMPACT_ATOMS: atom_id res chain seq x y z
N MET A 1 -17.19 -34.64 5.31
CA MET A 1 -16.65 -34.73 6.68
C MET A 1 -16.59 -33.28 7.19
N THR A 2 -17.34 -32.97 8.24
CA THR A 2 -17.34 -31.62 8.85
C THR A 2 -16.37 -31.56 10.02
N TRP A 3 -15.78 -30.43 10.27
CA TRP A 3 -14.86 -30.18 11.39
C TRP A 3 -15.16 -28.80 11.99
N THR A 4 -15.20 -28.71 13.32
CA THR A 4 -15.52 -27.47 14.04
C THR A 4 -14.23 -26.79 14.53
N GLN A 5 -14.16 -25.48 14.35
CA GLN A 5 -13.03 -24.66 14.83
C GLN A 5 -12.89 -24.75 16.35
N VAL A 6 -11.66 -24.84 16.83
CA VAL A 6 -11.33 -24.92 18.25
C VAL A 6 -10.54 -23.68 18.65
N ILE A 7 -10.92 -23.01 19.77
CA ILE A 7 -10.21 -21.82 20.28
C ILE A 7 -9.12 -22.22 21.29
N ASP A 8 -9.38 -23.26 22.10
CA ASP A 8 -8.44 -23.72 23.14
C ASP A 8 -8.06 -25.19 22.94
N PRO A 9 -7.20 -25.50 21.92
CA PRO A 9 -6.86 -26.88 21.57
C PRO A 9 -6.01 -27.59 22.63
N CYS A 10 -5.34 -26.85 23.54
CA CYS A 10 -4.51 -27.42 24.61
C CYS A 10 -5.25 -27.51 25.95
N HIS A 11 -6.52 -27.15 26.03
CA HIS A 11 -7.29 -27.02 27.28
C HIS A 11 -6.57 -26.13 28.33
N ASN A 12 -5.75 -25.21 27.84
CA ASN A 12 -5.05 -24.21 28.62
C ASN A 12 -4.81 -22.98 27.74
N ARG A 13 -5.44 -21.86 28.07
CA ARG A 13 -5.42 -20.63 27.27
C ARG A 13 -4.02 -20.11 26.95
N LEU A 14 -3.09 -20.17 27.92
CA LEU A 14 -1.70 -19.72 27.71
C LEU A 14 -0.93 -20.67 26.77
N ALA A 15 -1.10 -21.98 26.95
CA ALA A 15 -0.48 -22.98 26.08
C ALA A 15 -1.03 -22.88 24.65
N SER A 16 -2.35 -22.73 24.49
CA SER A 16 -3.01 -22.56 23.21
C SER A 16 -2.55 -21.26 22.51
N LEU A 17 -2.42 -20.16 23.27
CA LEU A 17 -1.86 -18.91 22.75
C LEU A 17 -0.41 -19.08 22.29
N GLY A 18 0.44 -19.74 23.11
CA GLY A 18 1.83 -20.02 22.76
C GLY A 18 1.95 -20.77 21.43
N VAL A 19 1.15 -21.84 21.26
CA VAL A 19 1.11 -22.61 20.01
C VAL A 19 0.56 -21.80 18.84
N ALA A 20 -0.51 -21.04 19.04
CA ALA A 20 -1.10 -20.17 18.02
C ALA A 20 -0.12 -19.11 17.49
N LEU A 21 0.76 -18.61 18.37
CA LEU A 21 1.77 -17.61 17.99
C LEU A 21 2.96 -18.21 17.21
N VAL A 22 3.20 -19.52 17.24
CA VAL A 22 4.35 -20.16 16.55
C VAL A 22 4.44 -19.77 15.08
N PRO A 23 3.39 -19.93 14.25
CA PRO A 23 3.47 -19.56 12.82
C PRO A 23 3.70 -18.06 12.61
N VAL A 24 3.11 -17.22 13.45
CA VAL A 24 3.26 -15.77 13.39
C VAL A 24 4.68 -15.37 13.78
N LEU A 25 5.20 -15.88 14.89
CA LEU A 25 6.57 -15.61 15.34
C LEU A 25 7.62 -16.17 14.36
N ALA A 26 7.29 -17.25 13.66
CA ALA A 26 8.18 -17.83 12.65
C ALA A 26 8.38 -16.88 11.44
N ILE A 27 7.35 -16.16 11.01
CA ILE A 27 7.50 -15.17 9.92
C ILE A 27 8.42 -14.03 10.37
N PHE A 28 8.27 -13.57 11.62
CA PHE A 28 9.14 -12.56 12.23
C PHE A 28 10.59 -13.05 12.33
N TRP A 29 10.80 -14.25 12.85
CA TRP A 29 12.12 -14.87 12.95
C TRP A 29 12.79 -15.04 11.59
N ALA A 30 12.04 -15.54 10.59
CA ALA A 30 12.56 -15.76 9.24
C ALA A 30 12.97 -14.44 8.56
N LEU A 31 12.17 -13.37 8.69
CA LEU A 31 12.46 -12.08 8.05
C LEU A 31 13.53 -11.27 8.79
N ILE A 32 13.47 -11.20 10.14
CA ILE A 32 14.36 -10.34 10.93
C ILE A 32 15.69 -11.03 11.23
N ILE A 33 15.64 -12.26 11.76
CA ILE A 33 16.83 -12.95 12.26
C ILE A 33 17.54 -13.67 11.10
N ARG A 34 16.80 -14.47 10.32
CA ARG A 34 17.36 -15.24 9.19
C ARG A 34 17.51 -14.43 7.90
N LYS A 35 16.92 -13.21 7.84
CA LYS A 35 16.94 -12.33 6.66
C LYS A 35 16.50 -13.04 5.36
N MET A 36 15.53 -13.93 5.49
CA MET A 36 14.97 -14.68 4.37
C MET A 36 14.18 -13.73 3.46
N LYS A 37 14.06 -14.10 2.18
CA LYS A 37 13.20 -13.37 1.25
C LYS A 37 11.74 -13.55 1.64
N GLY A 38 10.88 -12.54 1.34
CA GLY A 38 9.46 -12.53 1.75
C GLY A 38 8.71 -13.82 1.39
N TYR A 39 8.87 -14.32 0.17
CA TYR A 39 8.22 -15.57 -0.26
C TYR A 39 8.71 -16.80 0.54
N GLN A 40 9.99 -16.86 0.91
CA GLN A 40 10.54 -17.97 1.70
C GLN A 40 9.99 -17.94 3.13
N ALA A 41 9.95 -16.76 3.75
CA ALA A 41 9.40 -16.58 5.08
C ALA A 41 7.90 -16.91 5.12
N SER A 42 7.13 -16.48 4.12
CA SER A 42 5.71 -16.77 4.02
C SER A 42 5.43 -18.26 3.80
N LEU A 43 6.19 -18.93 2.96
CA LEU A 43 6.08 -20.39 2.75
C LEU A 43 6.43 -21.17 4.03
N LEU A 44 7.49 -20.78 4.75
CA LEU A 44 7.85 -21.38 6.02
C LEU A 44 6.73 -21.22 7.06
N ALA A 45 6.18 -20.01 7.19
CA ALA A 45 5.09 -19.74 8.10
C ALA A 45 3.82 -20.54 7.73
N THR A 46 3.51 -20.66 6.44
CA THR A 46 2.40 -21.48 5.95
C THR A 46 2.58 -22.95 6.30
N ALA A 47 3.80 -23.47 6.11
CA ALA A 47 4.12 -24.85 6.49
C ALA A 47 3.97 -25.09 8.00
N LEU A 48 4.44 -24.16 8.83
CA LEU A 48 4.26 -24.24 10.28
C LEU A 48 2.80 -24.07 10.69
N ALA A 49 2.03 -23.19 10.04
CA ALA A 49 0.60 -23.06 10.29
C ALA A 49 -0.16 -24.35 9.95
N LEU A 50 0.20 -25.03 8.84
CA LEU A 50 -0.35 -26.35 8.49
C LEU A 50 -0.03 -27.39 9.57
N LEU A 51 1.21 -27.46 10.03
CA LEU A 51 1.63 -28.40 11.09
C LEU A 51 0.87 -28.14 12.39
N VAL A 52 0.71 -26.87 12.79
CA VAL A 52 -0.06 -26.49 13.98
C VAL A 52 -1.56 -26.80 13.79
N ALA A 53 -2.13 -26.46 12.65
CA ALA A 53 -3.55 -26.72 12.36
C ALA A 53 -3.87 -28.22 12.38
N ILE A 54 -3.05 -29.04 11.74
CA ILE A 54 -3.26 -30.50 11.67
C ILE A 54 -2.90 -31.18 13.00
N GLY A 55 -1.73 -30.87 13.57
CA GLY A 55 -1.20 -31.58 14.74
C GLY A 55 -1.86 -31.18 16.06
N ILE A 56 -2.11 -29.88 16.27
CA ILE A 56 -2.59 -29.34 17.55
C ILE A 56 -4.09 -29.03 17.49
N TYR A 57 -4.54 -28.32 16.45
CA TYR A 57 -5.97 -28.02 16.27
C TYR A 57 -6.78 -29.20 15.72
N ARG A 58 -6.08 -30.29 15.34
CA ARG A 58 -6.69 -31.54 14.82
C ARG A 58 -7.58 -31.30 13.59
N MET A 59 -7.25 -30.29 12.80
CA MET A 59 -7.92 -30.04 11.54
C MET A 59 -7.61 -31.18 10.54
N PRO A 60 -8.62 -31.77 9.87
CA PRO A 60 -8.38 -32.80 8.86
C PRO A 60 -7.41 -32.32 7.78
N VAL A 61 -6.43 -33.15 7.43
CA VAL A 61 -5.36 -32.82 6.47
C VAL A 61 -5.93 -32.30 5.14
N THR A 62 -6.99 -32.93 4.64
CA THR A 62 -7.66 -32.52 3.40
C THR A 62 -8.24 -31.10 3.50
N LEU A 63 -8.90 -30.75 4.61
CA LEU A 63 -9.45 -29.40 4.81
C LEU A 63 -8.34 -28.36 4.97
N ALA A 64 -7.26 -28.69 5.70
CA ALA A 64 -6.11 -27.81 5.87
C ALA A 64 -5.42 -27.49 4.54
N LEU A 65 -5.19 -28.50 3.70
CA LEU A 65 -4.61 -28.31 2.37
C LEU A 65 -5.52 -27.54 1.43
N LEU A 66 -6.83 -27.84 1.41
CA LEU A 66 -7.82 -27.14 0.59
C LEU A 66 -7.94 -25.66 0.99
N SER A 67 -7.96 -25.36 2.31
CA SER A 67 -7.95 -23.99 2.81
C SER A 67 -6.70 -23.23 2.34
N THR A 68 -5.53 -23.83 2.52
CA THR A 68 -4.24 -23.25 2.09
C THR A 68 -4.21 -22.98 0.57
N PHE A 69 -4.67 -23.95 -0.22
CA PHE A 69 -4.73 -23.82 -1.68
C PHE A 69 -5.75 -22.75 -2.12
N ASN A 70 -6.91 -22.72 -1.47
CA ASN A 70 -7.92 -21.68 -1.70
C ASN A 70 -7.36 -20.28 -1.46
N GLY A 71 -6.62 -20.08 -0.35
CA GLY A 71 -5.93 -18.82 -0.06
C GLY A 71 -4.90 -18.45 -1.14
N ALA A 72 -4.09 -19.41 -1.61
CA ALA A 72 -3.12 -19.18 -2.69
C ALA A 72 -3.81 -18.73 -3.99
N ILE A 73 -4.93 -19.36 -4.36
CA ILE A 73 -5.73 -18.98 -5.55
C ILE A 73 -6.26 -17.55 -5.41
N TYR A 74 -6.81 -17.17 -4.24
CA TYR A 74 -7.23 -15.79 -3.98
C TYR A 74 -6.08 -14.79 -4.10
N GLY A 75 -4.86 -15.18 -3.71
CA GLY A 75 -3.65 -14.40 -3.93
C GLY A 75 -3.35 -14.17 -5.41
N LEU A 76 -3.56 -15.18 -6.26
CA LEU A 76 -3.33 -15.07 -7.71
C LEU A 76 -4.44 -14.26 -8.39
N PHE A 77 -5.71 -14.55 -8.08
CA PHE A 77 -6.86 -13.80 -8.58
C PHE A 77 -7.87 -13.60 -7.43
N PRO A 78 -8.30 -12.35 -7.14
CA PRO A 78 -8.12 -11.13 -7.95
C PRO A 78 -6.83 -10.32 -7.67
N ILE A 79 -6.05 -10.64 -6.61
CA ILE A 79 -5.01 -9.73 -6.09
C ILE A 79 -3.86 -9.53 -7.09
N CYS A 80 -3.18 -10.59 -7.53
CA CYS A 80 -2.09 -10.45 -8.50
C CYS A 80 -2.60 -9.97 -9.87
N TRP A 81 -3.88 -10.19 -10.19
CA TRP A 81 -4.52 -9.65 -11.38
C TRP A 81 -4.69 -8.13 -11.34
N ILE A 82 -4.66 -7.48 -10.18
CA ILE A 82 -4.59 -6.01 -10.07
C ILE A 82 -3.14 -5.54 -10.28
N ILE A 83 -2.20 -6.20 -9.64
CA ILE A 83 -0.79 -5.81 -9.61
C ILE A 83 -0.14 -5.88 -10.98
N LEU A 84 -0.34 -6.98 -11.70
CA LEU A 84 0.29 -7.23 -12.99
C LEU A 84 -0.05 -6.14 -14.02
N PRO A 85 -1.32 -5.80 -14.29
CA PRO A 85 -1.67 -4.72 -15.20
C PRO A 85 -1.20 -3.34 -14.75
N ALA A 86 -1.20 -3.06 -13.43
CA ALA A 86 -0.75 -1.77 -12.91
C ALA A 86 0.75 -1.54 -13.19
N VAL A 87 1.59 -2.52 -12.88
CA VAL A 87 3.03 -2.43 -13.15
C VAL A 87 3.31 -2.49 -14.66
N PHE A 88 2.52 -3.23 -15.43
CA PHE A 88 2.61 -3.26 -16.89
C PHE A 88 2.32 -1.87 -17.50
N LEU A 89 1.23 -1.20 -17.07
CA LEU A 89 0.93 0.17 -17.47
C LEU A 89 2.10 1.11 -17.19
N PHE A 90 2.65 1.06 -15.98
CA PHE A 90 3.80 1.88 -15.59
C PHE A 90 5.02 1.59 -16.49
N ASN A 91 5.35 0.31 -16.71
CA ASN A 91 6.49 -0.08 -17.54
C ASN A 91 6.31 0.34 -19.02
N ILE A 92 5.07 0.42 -19.53
CA ILE A 92 4.78 1.01 -20.85
C ILE A 92 5.20 2.49 -20.85
N THR A 93 4.83 3.27 -19.83
CA THR A 93 5.19 4.71 -19.76
C THR A 93 6.69 4.95 -19.66
N VAL A 94 7.40 4.06 -18.97
CA VAL A 94 8.86 4.08 -18.89
C VAL A 94 9.47 3.76 -20.26
N ARG A 95 8.99 2.70 -20.92
CA ARG A 95 9.54 2.24 -22.20
C ARG A 95 9.27 3.18 -23.36
N SER A 96 8.12 3.86 -23.35
CA SER A 96 7.75 4.84 -24.38
C SER A 96 8.45 6.21 -24.23
N GLY A 97 9.15 6.44 -23.12
CA GLY A 97 9.75 7.74 -22.80
C GLY A 97 8.78 8.76 -22.19
N GLN A 98 7.48 8.44 -22.10
CA GLN A 98 6.46 9.31 -21.48
C GLN A 98 6.84 9.69 -20.05
N PHE A 99 7.33 8.72 -19.27
CA PHE A 99 7.75 8.94 -17.90
C PHE A 99 8.94 9.91 -17.79
N THR A 100 9.88 9.88 -18.72
CA THR A 100 11.01 10.81 -18.78
C THR A 100 10.56 12.26 -18.93
N ILE A 101 9.53 12.51 -19.77
CA ILE A 101 8.95 13.85 -19.96
C ILE A 101 8.32 14.34 -18.65
N ILE A 102 7.55 13.49 -17.95
CA ILE A 102 6.95 13.85 -16.66
C ILE A 102 8.03 14.21 -15.64
N ARG A 103 9.08 13.39 -15.55
CA ARG A 103 10.20 13.61 -14.63
C ARG A 103 10.91 14.94 -14.89
N HIS A 104 11.22 15.25 -16.14
CA HIS A 104 11.88 16.51 -16.51
C HIS A 104 10.97 17.72 -16.20
N PHE A 105 9.68 17.60 -16.50
CA PHE A 105 8.72 18.65 -16.16
C PHE A 105 8.70 18.93 -14.66
N MET A 106 8.59 17.89 -13.80
CA MET A 106 8.61 18.06 -12.35
C MET A 106 9.89 18.76 -11.85
N ALA A 107 11.03 18.41 -12.41
CA ALA A 107 12.33 18.99 -12.03
C ALA A 107 12.47 20.48 -12.44
N SER A 108 11.77 20.91 -13.49
CA SER A 108 11.89 22.28 -14.05
C SER A 108 10.99 23.33 -13.39
N ILE A 109 10.07 22.94 -12.48
CA ILE A 109 9.04 23.85 -11.95
C ILE A 109 9.63 24.94 -11.04
N THR A 110 10.60 24.61 -10.21
CA THR A 110 11.16 25.53 -9.20
C THR A 110 12.60 25.17 -8.84
N SER A 111 13.39 26.18 -8.43
CA SER A 111 14.75 26.01 -7.88
C SER A 111 14.80 26.02 -6.34
N ASP A 112 13.69 26.31 -5.64
CA ASP A 112 13.62 26.25 -4.18
C ASP A 112 13.51 24.78 -3.71
N ARG A 113 14.50 24.32 -2.94
CA ARG A 113 14.59 22.91 -2.51
C ARG A 113 13.41 22.47 -1.65
N ARG A 114 12.81 23.37 -0.88
CA ARG A 114 11.63 23.09 -0.04
C ARG A 114 10.41 22.77 -0.92
N ILE A 115 10.19 23.55 -1.97
CA ILE A 115 9.08 23.35 -2.91
C ILE A 115 9.35 22.13 -3.81
N GLN A 116 10.61 21.89 -4.20
CA GLN A 116 10.99 20.66 -4.93
C GLN A 116 10.68 19.40 -4.10
N ALA A 117 10.95 19.41 -2.80
CA ALA A 117 10.60 18.29 -1.92
C ALA A 117 9.08 18.08 -1.87
N LEU A 118 8.28 19.15 -1.77
CA LEU A 118 6.82 19.05 -1.79
C LEU A 118 6.29 18.48 -3.12
N LEU A 119 6.83 18.97 -4.24
CA LEU A 119 6.41 18.52 -5.57
C LEU A 119 6.85 17.09 -5.86
N ILE A 120 8.12 16.74 -5.58
CA ILE A 120 8.72 15.48 -6.01
C ILE A 120 8.52 14.39 -4.96
N ALA A 121 8.93 14.61 -3.70
CA ALA A 121 8.84 13.57 -2.68
C ALA A 121 7.38 13.32 -2.27
N PHE A 122 6.59 14.37 -2.04
CA PHE A 122 5.23 14.23 -1.56
C PHE A 122 4.23 14.04 -2.71
N SER A 123 3.99 15.07 -3.53
CA SER A 123 2.88 15.04 -4.50
C SER A 123 3.11 14.03 -5.63
N PHE A 124 4.28 14.07 -6.28
CA PHE A 124 4.62 13.14 -7.35
C PHE A 124 4.93 11.74 -6.81
N GLY A 125 5.57 11.64 -5.64
CA GLY A 125 5.78 10.37 -4.95
C GLY A 125 4.45 9.66 -4.63
N SER A 126 3.45 10.39 -4.17
CA SER A 126 2.11 9.86 -3.91
C SER A 126 1.41 9.39 -5.19
N PHE A 127 1.50 10.17 -6.25
CA PHE A 127 1.00 9.76 -7.57
C PHE A 127 1.64 8.45 -8.05
N LEU A 128 2.96 8.32 -7.88
CA LEU A 128 3.67 7.09 -8.23
C LEU A 128 3.29 5.92 -7.33
N GLU A 129 3.06 6.14 -6.03
CA GLU A 129 2.61 5.08 -5.11
C GLU A 129 1.23 4.59 -5.49
N GLY A 130 0.31 5.50 -5.82
CA GLY A 130 -1.02 5.15 -6.31
C GLY A 130 -1.00 4.30 -7.59
N THR A 131 -0.05 4.54 -8.48
CA THR A 131 0.01 3.87 -9.80
C THR A 131 0.87 2.61 -9.81
N ALA A 132 2.05 2.62 -9.15
CA ALA A 132 3.05 1.56 -9.26
C ALA A 132 3.35 0.85 -7.93
N GLY A 133 3.40 1.57 -6.82
CA GLY A 133 3.73 1.02 -5.49
C GLY A 133 5.07 0.28 -5.43
N PHE A 134 5.14 -0.76 -4.59
CA PHE A 134 6.25 -1.73 -4.47
C PHE A 134 7.66 -1.14 -4.29
N GLY A 135 7.76 0.08 -3.70
CA GLY A 135 9.04 0.76 -3.45
C GLY A 135 9.57 1.58 -4.63
N ALA A 136 8.99 1.45 -5.84
CA ALA A 136 9.37 2.26 -6.99
C ALA A 136 9.23 3.78 -6.74
N PRO A 137 8.16 4.27 -6.10
CA PRO A 137 8.00 5.69 -5.79
C PRO A 137 9.18 6.29 -5.02
N VAL A 138 9.57 5.64 -3.93
CA VAL A 138 10.68 6.09 -3.08
C VAL A 138 12.00 6.06 -3.85
N ALA A 139 12.26 5.00 -4.62
CA ALA A 139 13.47 4.90 -5.44
C ALA A 139 13.57 6.04 -6.47
N ILE A 140 12.48 6.28 -7.19
CA ILE A 140 12.45 7.29 -8.25
C ILE A 140 12.58 8.70 -7.67
N THR A 141 11.80 9.02 -6.64
CA THR A 141 11.81 10.36 -6.05
C THR A 141 13.10 10.67 -5.31
N ALA A 142 13.69 9.68 -4.61
CA ALA A 142 15.00 9.85 -3.97
C ALA A 142 16.11 10.06 -5.00
N ALA A 143 16.13 9.28 -6.10
CA ALA A 143 17.08 9.49 -7.19
C ALA A 143 16.90 10.85 -7.87
N MET A 144 15.66 11.31 -8.08
CA MET A 144 15.37 12.64 -8.63
C MET A 144 15.88 13.76 -7.73
N LEU A 145 15.60 13.71 -6.43
CA LEU A 145 16.06 14.73 -5.48
C LEU A 145 17.60 14.73 -5.36
N THR A 146 18.23 13.56 -5.30
CA THR A 146 19.70 13.44 -5.29
C THR A 146 20.30 14.02 -6.57
N GLY A 147 19.72 13.72 -7.73
CA GLY A 147 20.11 14.29 -9.03
C GLY A 147 19.93 15.81 -9.13
N LEU A 148 19.05 16.40 -8.30
CA LEU A 148 18.86 17.84 -8.18
C LEU A 148 19.83 18.49 -7.16
N GLY A 149 20.73 17.73 -6.52
CA GLY A 149 21.71 18.23 -5.56
C GLY A 149 21.30 18.15 -4.11
N PHE A 150 20.24 17.43 -3.77
CA PHE A 150 19.92 17.14 -2.37
C PHE A 150 20.98 16.23 -1.76
N ASN A 151 21.29 16.45 -0.48
CA ASN A 151 22.07 15.49 0.27
C ASN A 151 21.36 14.11 0.23
N PRO A 152 22.06 13.02 -0.13
CA PRO A 152 21.46 11.70 -0.31
C PRO A 152 20.64 11.19 0.88
N LEU A 153 21.11 11.42 2.11
CA LEU A 153 20.41 10.99 3.34
C LEU A 153 19.08 11.74 3.50
N TYR A 154 19.08 13.05 3.26
CA TYR A 154 17.85 13.84 3.30
C TYR A 154 16.90 13.44 2.16
N ALA A 155 17.41 13.29 0.93
CA ALA A 155 16.60 12.87 -0.21
C ALA A 155 15.87 11.54 0.07
N ALA A 156 16.61 10.51 0.47
CA ALA A 156 16.05 9.19 0.78
C ALA A 156 15.10 9.23 2.00
N GLY A 157 15.51 9.90 3.08
CA GLY A 157 14.73 9.99 4.32
C GLY A 157 13.41 10.75 4.13
N ILE A 158 13.43 11.87 3.41
CA ILE A 158 12.22 12.65 3.12
C ILE A 158 11.25 11.85 2.24
N CYS A 159 11.77 11.14 1.22
CA CYS A 159 10.93 10.31 0.36
C CYS A 159 10.28 9.15 1.13
N LEU A 160 10.98 8.52 2.09
CA LEU A 160 10.42 7.50 2.96
C LEU A 160 9.32 8.05 3.86
N ILE A 161 9.51 9.23 4.44
CA ILE A 161 8.51 9.87 5.30
C ILE A 161 7.32 10.35 4.45
N ALA A 162 7.55 10.98 3.30
CA ALA A 162 6.49 11.44 2.40
C ALA A 162 5.61 10.29 1.90
N ASN A 163 6.20 9.12 1.67
CA ASN A 163 5.49 7.94 1.20
C ASN A 163 4.46 7.40 2.20
N THR A 164 4.45 7.83 3.46
CA THR A 164 3.42 7.41 4.43
C THR A 164 2.01 7.89 4.09
N ALA A 165 1.86 9.02 3.41
CA ALA A 165 0.54 9.53 3.05
C ALA A 165 -0.22 8.60 2.07
N PRO A 166 0.43 8.08 1.00
CA PRO A 166 -0.27 7.30 -0.03
C PRO A 166 -0.28 5.78 0.21
N VAL A 167 0.56 5.20 1.08
CA VAL A 167 0.75 3.74 1.14
C VAL A 167 -0.53 2.92 1.28
N ALA A 168 -1.52 3.41 2.03
CA ALA A 168 -2.78 2.70 2.26
C ALA A 168 -3.59 2.46 0.98
N PHE A 169 -3.52 3.41 0.05
CA PHE A 169 -4.19 3.35 -1.26
C PHE A 169 -3.21 3.05 -2.40
N GLY A 170 -1.98 2.65 -2.06
CA GLY A 170 -0.93 2.36 -3.02
C GLY A 170 -1.28 1.22 -3.97
N SER A 171 -0.66 1.22 -5.16
CA SER A 171 -0.89 0.23 -6.22
C SER A 171 -2.39 0.01 -6.47
N ILE A 172 -3.13 1.11 -6.66
CA ILE A 172 -4.57 1.10 -6.98
C ILE A 172 -5.39 0.44 -5.85
N GLY A 173 -5.05 0.73 -4.58
CA GLY A 173 -5.82 0.34 -3.41
C GLY A 173 -5.71 -1.11 -2.97
N ILE A 174 -4.70 -1.85 -3.46
CA ILE A 174 -4.51 -3.27 -3.12
C ILE A 174 -4.49 -3.54 -1.60
N PRO A 175 -3.84 -2.73 -0.74
CA PRO A 175 -3.86 -2.98 0.70
C PRO A 175 -5.27 -3.10 1.27
N ILE A 176 -6.19 -2.22 0.85
CA ILE A 176 -7.58 -2.21 1.30
C ILE A 176 -8.37 -3.38 0.69
N THR A 177 -8.15 -3.68 -0.60
CA THR A 177 -8.77 -4.84 -1.26
C THR A 177 -8.41 -6.14 -0.53
N VAL A 178 -7.15 -6.32 -0.15
CA VAL A 178 -6.72 -7.50 0.62
C VAL A 178 -7.32 -7.52 2.02
N ALA A 179 -7.36 -6.37 2.71
CA ALA A 179 -8.03 -6.27 4.01
C ALA A 179 -9.51 -6.70 3.92
N SER A 180 -10.22 -6.25 2.89
CA SER A 180 -11.61 -6.66 2.62
C SER A 180 -11.74 -8.16 2.38
N GLN A 181 -10.85 -8.73 1.56
CA GLN A 181 -10.89 -10.16 1.22
C GLN A 181 -10.70 -11.07 2.44
N VAL A 182 -9.73 -10.76 3.31
CA VAL A 182 -9.43 -11.61 4.47
C VAL A 182 -10.41 -11.43 5.63
N THR A 183 -11.07 -10.26 5.71
CA THR A 183 -12.01 -9.95 6.80
C THR A 183 -13.45 -10.22 6.45
N GLY A 184 -13.81 -10.17 5.17
CA GLY A 184 -15.21 -10.20 4.69
C GLY A 184 -15.94 -8.86 4.87
N LEU A 185 -15.25 -7.80 5.33
CA LEU A 185 -15.83 -6.46 5.47
C LEU A 185 -15.96 -5.79 4.09
N PRO A 186 -16.98 -4.93 3.89
CA PRO A 186 -17.13 -4.21 2.62
C PRO A 186 -15.91 -3.33 2.33
N GLU A 187 -15.35 -3.48 1.13
CA GLU A 187 -14.15 -2.77 0.68
C GLU A 187 -14.32 -1.24 0.77
N LEU A 188 -15.49 -0.75 0.37
CA LEU A 188 -15.81 0.68 0.46
C LEU A 188 -15.83 1.16 1.92
N ALA A 189 -16.34 0.38 2.87
CA ALA A 189 -16.36 0.78 4.28
C ALA A 189 -14.94 0.90 4.85
N ILE A 190 -14.04 -0.02 4.53
CA ILE A 190 -12.63 0.07 4.92
C ILE A 190 -11.98 1.29 4.25
N SER A 191 -12.22 1.51 2.96
CA SER A 191 -11.72 2.67 2.22
C SER A 191 -12.18 4.00 2.85
N GLN A 192 -13.46 4.09 3.20
CA GLN A 192 -14.04 5.26 3.87
C GLN A 192 -13.40 5.51 5.23
N MET A 193 -13.23 4.48 6.05
CA MET A 193 -12.66 4.62 7.38
C MET A 193 -11.19 5.04 7.33
N VAL A 194 -10.37 4.44 6.45
CA VAL A 194 -8.99 4.85 6.20
C VAL A 194 -8.94 6.29 5.68
N GLY A 195 -9.86 6.65 4.75
CA GLY A 195 -10.00 8.00 4.22
C GLY A 195 -10.59 9.04 5.17
N ARG A 196 -10.99 8.65 6.38
CA ARG A 196 -11.35 9.53 7.51
C ARG A 196 -10.27 9.57 8.58
N THR A 197 -9.28 8.70 8.48
CA THR A 197 -8.13 8.61 9.41
C THR A 197 -6.90 9.31 8.85
N LEU A 198 -6.43 8.93 7.66
CA LEU A 198 -5.16 9.39 7.09
C LEU A 198 -5.13 10.83 6.58
N PRO A 199 -6.21 11.43 6.04
CA PRO A 199 -6.15 12.80 5.52
C PRO A 199 -5.67 13.84 6.55
N LEU A 200 -5.95 13.64 7.83
CA LEU A 200 -5.41 14.52 8.88
C LEU A 200 -3.88 14.49 8.89
N LEU A 201 -3.29 13.31 8.77
CA LEU A 201 -1.85 13.12 8.69
C LEU A 201 -1.30 13.69 7.38
N SER A 202 -1.96 13.37 6.27
CA SER A 202 -1.56 13.81 4.92
C SER A 202 -1.57 15.34 4.78
N ALA A 203 -2.50 16.04 5.44
CA ALA A 203 -2.57 17.50 5.45
C ALA A 203 -1.35 18.15 6.14
N LEU A 204 -0.86 17.54 7.22
CA LEU A 204 0.25 18.07 8.01
C LEU A 204 1.62 17.67 7.49
N LEU A 205 1.69 16.54 6.77
CA LEU A 205 2.94 15.93 6.35
C LEU A 205 3.82 16.83 5.48
N PRO A 206 3.32 17.60 4.48
CA PRO A 206 4.14 18.52 3.70
C PRO A 206 4.85 19.57 4.55
N PHE A 207 4.14 20.17 5.51
CA PHE A 207 4.74 21.14 6.42
C PHE A 207 5.79 20.49 7.32
N TYR A 208 5.51 19.29 7.81
CA TYR A 208 6.45 18.48 8.59
C TYR A 208 7.74 18.17 7.81
N LEU A 209 7.64 17.78 6.53
CA LEU A 209 8.79 17.52 5.66
C LEU A 209 9.69 18.77 5.51
N VAL A 210 9.09 19.94 5.32
CA VAL A 210 9.86 21.20 5.21
C VAL A 210 10.53 21.56 6.52
N ILE A 211 9.88 21.34 7.68
CA ILE A 211 10.50 21.53 9.00
C ILE A 211 11.74 20.65 9.17
N LEU A 212 11.65 19.38 8.75
CA LEU A 212 12.77 18.44 8.84
C LEU A 212 13.97 18.87 8.00
N MET A 213 13.72 19.48 6.83
CA MET A 213 14.78 19.93 5.92
C MET A 213 15.41 21.24 6.34
N ALA A 214 14.60 22.25 6.61
CA ALA A 214 15.01 23.64 6.69
C ALA A 214 14.82 24.27 8.08
N GLY A 215 14.21 23.54 9.01
CA GLY A 215 13.83 24.03 10.34
C GLY A 215 12.55 24.87 10.31
N PHE A 216 11.97 25.07 11.50
CA PHE A 216 10.64 25.69 11.67
C PHE A 216 10.56 27.13 11.13
N ARG A 217 11.61 27.94 11.34
CA ARG A 217 11.64 29.34 10.89
C ARG A 217 11.55 29.45 9.36
N ARG A 218 12.33 28.64 8.65
CA ARG A 218 12.35 28.63 7.19
C ARG A 218 11.12 27.91 6.59
N ALA A 219 10.54 26.97 7.31
CA ALA A 219 9.29 26.34 6.90
C ALA A 219 8.13 27.33 6.83
N LYS A 220 8.07 28.32 7.73
CA LYS A 220 7.06 29.39 7.70
C LYS A 220 7.09 30.22 6.41
N GLU A 221 8.27 30.39 5.80
CA GLU A 221 8.43 31.16 4.56
C GLU A 221 7.72 30.50 3.37
N VAL A 222 7.58 29.18 3.39
CA VAL A 222 6.89 28.38 2.36
C VAL A 222 5.62 27.70 2.88
N ALA A 223 5.10 28.16 4.02
CA ALA A 223 3.86 27.65 4.62
C ALA A 223 2.67 27.65 3.62
N PRO A 224 2.45 28.68 2.77
CA PRO A 224 1.39 28.62 1.77
C PRO A 224 1.52 27.42 0.83
N ALA A 225 2.72 27.10 0.36
CA ALA A 225 2.96 25.98 -0.53
C ALA A 225 2.75 24.62 0.21
N ALA A 226 3.25 24.50 1.43
CA ALA A 226 3.07 23.30 2.23
C ALA A 226 1.59 23.05 2.58
N LEU A 227 0.86 24.10 2.96
CA LEU A 227 -0.58 24.02 3.25
C LEU A 227 -1.40 23.68 2.01
N VAL A 228 -1.14 24.34 0.87
CA VAL A 228 -1.87 24.05 -0.37
C VAL A 228 -1.61 22.62 -0.82
N SER A 229 -0.37 22.14 -0.76
CA SER A 229 -0.02 20.76 -1.10
C SER A 229 -0.73 19.76 -0.18
N GLY A 230 -0.63 19.95 1.14
CA GLY A 230 -1.20 19.04 2.12
C GLY A 230 -2.72 19.02 2.14
N LEU A 231 -3.35 20.20 2.15
CA LEU A 231 -4.82 20.31 2.21
C LEU A 231 -5.49 19.84 0.92
N SER A 232 -4.94 20.17 -0.26
CA SER A 232 -5.49 19.68 -1.52
C SER A 232 -5.36 18.16 -1.62
N PHE A 233 -4.22 17.59 -1.22
CA PHE A 233 -4.03 16.15 -1.17
C PHE A 233 -5.03 15.50 -0.22
N ALA A 234 -5.10 15.97 1.03
CA ALA A 234 -5.96 15.42 2.06
C ALA A 234 -7.46 15.47 1.69
N LEU A 235 -7.89 16.60 1.12
CA LEU A 235 -9.27 16.77 0.68
C LEU A 235 -9.63 15.79 -0.45
N ILE A 236 -8.78 15.70 -1.47
CA ILE A 236 -9.02 14.81 -2.61
C ILE A 236 -8.92 13.34 -2.18
N GLN A 237 -7.96 12.98 -1.31
CA GLN A 237 -7.84 11.64 -0.73
C GLN A 237 -9.11 11.28 0.05
N ALA A 238 -9.61 12.18 0.91
CA ALA A 238 -10.83 11.97 1.66
C ALA A 238 -12.06 11.81 0.76
N LEU A 239 -12.23 12.69 -0.23
CA LEU A 239 -13.39 12.62 -1.13
C LEU A 239 -13.34 11.35 -1.99
N SER A 240 -12.20 11.06 -2.64
CA SER A 240 -12.10 9.89 -3.52
C SER A 240 -12.22 8.57 -2.76
N SER A 241 -11.62 8.43 -1.58
CA SER A 241 -11.73 7.22 -0.76
C SER A 241 -13.15 6.97 -0.22
N ASN A 242 -13.90 8.04 0.05
CA ASN A 242 -15.27 7.93 0.53
C ASN A 242 -16.31 7.68 -0.58
N PHE A 243 -16.08 8.16 -1.80
CA PHE A 243 -17.08 8.12 -2.87
C PHE A 243 -16.69 7.23 -4.05
N LEU A 244 -15.38 7.06 -4.34
CA LEU A 244 -14.88 6.28 -5.48
C LEU A 244 -14.26 4.94 -5.07
N GLY A 245 -14.06 4.70 -3.76
CA GLY A 245 -13.40 3.51 -3.24
C GLY A 245 -11.87 3.62 -3.22
N PRO A 246 -11.14 2.49 -3.02
CA PRO A 246 -9.71 2.53 -2.71
C PRO A 246 -8.78 2.71 -3.92
N ALA A 247 -9.28 2.56 -5.15
CA ALA A 247 -8.42 2.47 -6.33
C ALA A 247 -7.79 3.80 -6.77
N LEU A 248 -8.45 4.93 -6.53
CA LEU A 248 -8.06 6.23 -7.09
C LEU A 248 -7.55 7.28 -6.09
N PRO A 249 -7.67 7.14 -4.76
CA PRO A 249 -7.37 8.23 -3.83
C PRO A 249 -5.98 8.85 -4.04
N ASP A 250 -4.94 8.04 -4.16
CA ASP A 250 -3.56 8.53 -4.26
C ASP A 250 -3.26 9.12 -5.64
N VAL A 251 -3.81 8.51 -6.69
CA VAL A 251 -3.63 9.01 -8.06
C VAL A 251 -4.23 10.41 -8.18
N LEU A 252 -5.49 10.56 -7.75
CA LEU A 252 -6.21 11.84 -7.82
C LEU A 252 -5.63 12.87 -6.85
N ALA A 253 -5.29 12.47 -5.61
CA ALA A 253 -4.73 13.36 -4.61
C ALA A 253 -3.32 13.83 -5.01
N GLY A 254 -2.49 12.95 -5.56
CA GLY A 254 -1.17 13.29 -6.07
C GLY A 254 -1.24 14.29 -7.22
N ILE A 255 -2.08 14.03 -8.23
CA ILE A 255 -2.31 14.97 -9.35
C ILE A 255 -2.89 16.29 -8.83
N GLY A 256 -3.90 16.23 -7.97
CA GLY A 256 -4.55 17.42 -7.43
C GLY A 256 -3.58 18.29 -6.62
N SER A 257 -2.69 17.67 -5.83
CA SER A 257 -1.66 18.40 -5.10
C SER A 257 -0.64 19.05 -6.04
N ILE A 258 -0.20 18.35 -7.10
CA ILE A 258 0.68 18.92 -8.12
C ILE A 258 0.00 20.13 -8.80
N VAL A 259 -1.24 19.97 -9.27
CA VAL A 259 -1.98 21.04 -9.96
C VAL A 259 -2.18 22.23 -9.03
N SER A 260 -2.58 22.00 -7.78
CA SER A 260 -2.78 23.07 -6.79
C SER A 260 -1.50 23.85 -6.51
N LEU A 261 -0.35 23.15 -6.41
CA LEU A 261 0.96 23.80 -6.26
C LEU A 261 1.34 24.60 -7.51
N LEU A 262 1.12 24.07 -8.72
CA LEU A 262 1.39 24.78 -9.97
C LEU A 262 0.55 26.05 -10.09
N VAL A 263 -0.72 25.99 -9.71
CA VAL A 263 -1.62 27.14 -9.69
C VAL A 263 -1.14 28.17 -8.67
N LEU A 264 -0.79 27.75 -7.45
CA LEU A 264 -0.25 28.65 -6.43
C LEU A 264 1.01 29.36 -6.95
N LEU A 265 1.96 28.63 -7.52
CA LEU A 265 3.25 29.16 -7.98
C LEU A 265 3.14 30.15 -9.15
N ARG A 266 1.98 30.28 -9.80
CA ARG A 266 1.70 31.34 -10.78
C ARG A 266 1.57 32.71 -10.14
N TRP A 267 1.01 32.78 -8.92
CA TRP A 267 0.69 34.04 -8.25
C TRP A 267 1.54 34.29 -7.01
N TRP A 268 2.10 33.20 -6.46
CA TRP A 268 2.91 33.28 -5.25
C TRP A 268 4.27 32.61 -5.45
N ARG A 269 5.32 33.27 -4.99
CA ARG A 269 6.68 32.72 -4.94
C ARG A 269 7.30 33.03 -3.58
N PRO A 270 8.18 32.15 -3.04
CA PRO A 270 8.90 32.45 -1.81
C PRO A 270 9.78 33.68 -2.01
N LYS A 271 9.84 34.54 -0.97
CA LYS A 271 10.67 35.75 -1.00
C LYS A 271 12.16 35.43 -1.12
N THR A 272 12.59 34.30 -0.57
CA THR A 272 13.98 33.81 -0.59
C THR A 272 13.98 32.38 -1.14
N ILE A 273 14.83 32.12 -2.13
CA ILE A 273 15.07 30.76 -2.62
C ILE A 273 16.02 30.09 -1.63
N TRP A 274 15.60 28.97 -1.07
CA TRP A 274 16.40 28.21 -0.12
C TRP A 274 17.10 27.03 -0.79
N ARG A 275 18.40 26.90 -0.47
CA ARG A 275 19.27 25.78 -0.88
C ARG A 275 19.97 25.20 0.35
N PHE A 276 20.52 24.00 0.24
CA PHE A 276 21.31 23.41 1.32
C PHE A 276 22.61 24.20 1.53
N PRO A 277 23.11 24.31 2.79
CA PRO A 277 24.34 25.06 3.10
C PRO A 277 25.59 24.57 2.35
N ASP A 278 25.63 23.26 2.05
CA ASP A 278 26.75 22.58 1.40
C ASP A 278 26.68 22.63 -0.14
N GLU A 279 25.68 23.29 -0.70
CA GLU A 279 25.43 23.38 -2.13
C GLU A 279 26.29 24.53 -2.74
N SER A 280 27.26 24.17 -3.60
CA SER A 280 28.08 25.16 -4.30
C SER A 280 27.24 26.02 -5.24
N PRO A 281 27.51 27.37 -5.33
CA PRO A 281 26.78 28.28 -6.23
C PRO A 281 26.82 27.94 -7.72
N SER A 282 27.75 27.07 -8.13
CA SER A 282 27.99 26.68 -9.53
C SER A 282 27.06 25.59 -10.09
N ALA A 283 26.08 25.11 -9.32
CA ALA A 283 25.19 24.05 -9.77
C ALA A 283 24.13 24.47 -10.81
N ASP A 284 24.04 25.77 -11.15
CA ASP A 284 23.07 26.24 -12.17
C ASP A 284 23.51 25.93 -13.62
N SER A 285 24.71 25.40 -13.84
CA SER A 285 25.27 25.16 -15.19
C SER A 285 25.82 23.76 -15.42
N ALA A 286 25.69 22.84 -14.47
CA ALA A 286 26.10 21.45 -14.69
C ALA A 286 24.92 20.64 -15.29
N PRO A 287 25.09 19.95 -16.43
CA PRO A 287 24.13 18.96 -16.86
C PRO A 287 24.06 17.87 -15.79
N ALA A 288 22.84 17.50 -15.42
CA ALA A 288 22.54 16.51 -14.39
C ALA A 288 23.49 15.31 -14.48
N ALA A 289 24.28 15.12 -13.40
CA ALA A 289 25.17 13.98 -13.28
C ALA A 289 24.37 12.69 -13.51
N THR A 290 24.96 11.79 -14.26
CA THR A 290 24.45 10.48 -14.66
C THR A 290 23.83 9.73 -13.49
N PRO A 291 22.57 9.33 -13.57
CA PRO A 291 21.94 8.54 -12.51
C PRO A 291 22.57 7.13 -12.49
N VAL A 292 23.02 6.73 -11.31
CA VAL A 292 23.40 5.35 -11.05
C VAL A 292 22.15 4.47 -11.16
N LEU A 293 22.12 3.68 -12.21
CA LEU A 293 21.47 2.38 -12.44
C LEU A 293 20.09 2.11 -11.78
N VAL A 294 19.04 2.60 -12.42
CA VAL A 294 17.99 1.71 -12.88
C VAL A 294 18.26 1.54 -14.38
N PRO A 295 18.34 0.32 -14.97
CA PRO A 295 18.64 0.18 -16.39
C PRO A 295 17.48 0.72 -17.21
N SER A 296 17.61 1.94 -17.71
CA SER A 296 16.74 2.49 -18.75
C SER A 296 17.62 2.69 -20.00
N PRO A 297 17.31 2.04 -21.11
CA PRO A 297 17.95 2.36 -22.38
C PRO A 297 17.26 3.58 -22.99
N ALA A 298 17.60 4.79 -22.55
CA ALA A 298 17.25 6.01 -23.23
C ALA A 298 18.27 7.10 -22.91
N ASP A 299 18.81 7.69 -23.95
CA ASP A 299 19.87 8.69 -24.01
C ASP A 299 19.66 9.90 -23.09
N PRO A 300 20.69 10.40 -22.38
CA PRO A 300 20.55 11.56 -21.45
C PRO A 300 20.53 12.93 -22.11
N ALA A 301 20.42 13.04 -23.42
CA ALA A 301 20.59 14.30 -24.16
C ALA A 301 19.35 14.78 -24.93
N ALA A 302 18.12 14.48 -24.46
CA ALA A 302 16.94 15.05 -25.11
C ALA A 302 16.67 16.49 -24.64
N PRO A 303 16.47 17.46 -25.56
CA PRO A 303 16.10 18.84 -25.23
C PRO A 303 14.76 18.91 -24.50
N PRO A 304 14.46 19.98 -23.73
CA PRO A 304 13.20 20.13 -23.02
C PRO A 304 12.03 20.04 -24.00
N ALA A 305 11.18 19.03 -23.79
CA ALA A 305 10.06 18.75 -24.66
C ALA A 305 9.03 19.90 -24.62
N PRO A 306 8.46 20.35 -25.75
CA PRO A 306 7.42 21.37 -25.78
C PRO A 306 6.19 20.91 -24.98
N ARG A 307 5.45 21.86 -24.39
CA ARG A 307 4.28 21.61 -23.50
C ARG A 307 3.19 20.70 -24.10
N THR A 308 3.11 20.61 -25.42
CA THR A 308 2.20 19.72 -26.16
C THR A 308 2.48 18.22 -25.89
N HIS A 309 3.70 17.86 -25.46
CA HIS A 309 4.06 16.49 -25.13
C HIS A 309 3.67 16.07 -23.70
N LEU A 310 3.35 17.01 -22.79
CA LEU A 310 2.99 16.67 -21.41
C LEU A 310 1.63 15.95 -21.34
N LEU A 311 0.62 16.38 -22.11
CA LEU A 311 -0.67 15.70 -22.18
C LEU A 311 -0.54 14.28 -22.76
N TRP A 312 0.31 14.11 -23.79
CA TRP A 312 0.64 12.80 -24.31
C TRP A 312 1.36 11.95 -23.24
N ALA A 313 2.28 12.54 -22.50
CA ALA A 313 2.99 11.81 -21.43
C ALA A 313 2.06 11.40 -20.29
N LEU A 314 1.03 12.18 -19.97
CA LEU A 314 0.03 11.88 -18.95
C LEU A 314 -1.12 10.99 -19.45
N SER A 315 -1.25 10.77 -20.76
CA SER A 315 -2.38 10.03 -21.34
C SER A 315 -2.62 8.63 -20.76
N PRO A 316 -1.60 7.83 -20.38
CA PRO A 316 -1.82 6.53 -19.74
C PRO A 316 -2.55 6.63 -18.39
N PHE A 317 -2.21 7.65 -17.62
CA PHE A 317 -2.78 7.84 -16.28
C PHE A 317 -4.17 8.49 -16.36
N ILE A 318 -4.41 9.34 -17.36
CA ILE A 318 -5.74 9.87 -17.67
C ILE A 318 -6.66 8.72 -18.10
N ALA A 319 -6.20 7.86 -19.01
CA ALA A 319 -6.96 6.68 -19.44
C ALA A 319 -7.27 5.75 -18.26
N LEU A 320 -6.28 5.48 -17.40
CA LEU A 320 -6.46 4.70 -16.18
C LEU A 320 -7.56 5.30 -15.29
N THR A 321 -7.46 6.61 -15.00
CA THR A 321 -8.41 7.32 -14.13
C THR A 321 -9.83 7.25 -14.69
N VAL A 322 -10.00 7.55 -15.98
CA VAL A 322 -11.32 7.53 -16.64
C VAL A 322 -11.92 6.11 -16.61
N ILE A 323 -11.13 5.10 -16.96
CA ILE A 323 -11.61 3.72 -17.00
C ILE A 323 -12.00 3.24 -15.59
N ILE A 324 -11.19 3.52 -14.57
CA ILE A 324 -11.50 3.12 -13.18
C ILE A 324 -12.77 3.82 -12.68
N ILE A 325 -12.97 5.11 -13.00
CA ILE A 325 -14.20 5.82 -12.64
C ILE A 325 -15.41 5.14 -13.30
N ILE A 326 -15.32 4.84 -14.61
CA ILE A 326 -16.40 4.15 -15.33
C ILE A 326 -16.69 2.77 -14.71
N TRP A 327 -15.64 1.99 -14.40
CA TRP A 327 -15.79 0.68 -13.75
C TRP A 327 -16.39 0.76 -12.34
N GLY A 328 -16.16 1.87 -11.63
CA GLY A 328 -16.70 2.13 -10.29
C GLY A 328 -18.16 2.58 -10.29
N LEU A 329 -18.73 3.01 -11.42
CA LEU A 329 -20.15 3.37 -11.51
C LEU A 329 -21.02 2.14 -11.21
N GLN A 330 -21.98 2.28 -10.27
CA GLN A 330 -22.78 1.15 -9.79
C GLN A 330 -23.47 0.40 -10.93
N SER A 331 -24.09 1.10 -11.87
CA SER A 331 -24.77 0.51 -13.03
C SER A 331 -23.83 -0.30 -13.93
N VAL A 332 -22.59 0.18 -14.13
CA VAL A 332 -21.57 -0.52 -14.91
C VAL A 332 -21.09 -1.75 -14.14
N LYS A 333 -20.81 -1.59 -12.86
CA LYS A 333 -20.35 -2.67 -12.00
C LYS A 333 -21.38 -3.79 -11.91
N ASP A 334 -22.65 -3.46 -11.76
CA ASP A 334 -23.75 -4.43 -11.70
C ASP A 334 -23.89 -5.19 -13.03
N TRP A 335 -23.81 -4.48 -14.16
CA TRP A 335 -23.84 -5.11 -15.48
C TRP A 335 -22.63 -6.03 -15.70
N LEU A 336 -21.40 -5.59 -15.35
CA LEU A 336 -20.20 -6.40 -15.45
C LEU A 336 -20.23 -7.62 -14.55
N ASN A 337 -20.80 -7.50 -13.34
CA ASN A 337 -20.98 -8.61 -12.40
C ASN A 337 -22.00 -9.63 -12.93
N ALA A 338 -23.14 -9.15 -13.45
CA ALA A 338 -24.18 -10.02 -14.02
C ALA A 338 -23.68 -10.83 -15.23
N THR A 339 -22.78 -10.22 -16.02
CA THR A 339 -22.28 -10.82 -17.27
C THR A 339 -21.01 -11.66 -17.06
N GLY A 340 -20.15 -11.26 -16.11
CA GLY A 340 -18.78 -11.78 -16.00
C GLY A 340 -18.40 -12.26 -14.59
N THR A 341 -19.36 -12.71 -13.76
CA THR A 341 -19.04 -13.34 -12.48
C THR A 341 -19.45 -14.80 -12.48
N LEU A 342 -18.49 -15.68 -12.25
CA LEU A 342 -18.73 -17.09 -12.00
C LEU A 342 -18.50 -17.36 -10.51
N THR A 343 -19.46 -18.00 -9.85
CA THR A 343 -19.35 -18.36 -8.43
C THR A 343 -19.26 -19.87 -8.32
N PHE A 344 -18.19 -20.35 -7.70
CA PHE A 344 -17.94 -21.77 -7.48
C PHE A 344 -17.96 -22.07 -5.99
N GLN A 345 -18.61 -23.13 -5.61
CA GLN A 345 -18.39 -23.73 -4.29
C GLN A 345 -17.05 -24.44 -4.32
N VAL A 346 -16.14 -24.13 -3.37
CA VAL A 346 -14.83 -24.78 -3.32
C VAL A 346 -15.01 -26.26 -2.98
N PRO A 347 -14.70 -27.18 -3.91
CA PRO A 347 -14.99 -28.59 -3.70
C PRO A 347 -14.30 -29.14 -2.46
N GLY A 348 -15.04 -29.84 -1.60
CA GLY A 348 -14.53 -30.43 -0.37
C GLY A 348 -14.26 -29.47 0.79
N LEU A 349 -14.36 -28.13 0.57
CA LEU A 349 -14.15 -27.11 1.60
C LEU A 349 -15.44 -26.36 1.95
N HIS A 350 -16.32 -26.11 0.96
CA HIS A 350 -17.56 -25.38 1.16
C HIS A 350 -18.45 -26.05 2.22
N ASN A 351 -18.79 -25.31 3.28
CA ASN A 351 -19.59 -25.77 4.44
C ASN A 351 -18.99 -26.98 5.20
N ALA A 352 -17.71 -27.32 4.96
CA ALA A 352 -17.05 -28.43 5.65
C ALA A 352 -16.38 -27.96 6.97
N ILE A 353 -16.08 -26.68 7.10
CA ILE A 353 -15.59 -26.07 8.33
C ILE A 353 -16.76 -25.39 9.02
N LEU A 354 -16.95 -25.71 10.30
CA LEU A 354 -17.94 -25.06 11.16
C LEU A 354 -17.24 -24.06 12.07
N ASP A 355 -17.89 -22.92 12.32
CA ASP A 355 -17.42 -21.97 13.32
C ASP A 355 -17.53 -22.55 14.74
N VAL A 356 -17.09 -21.80 15.73
CA VAL A 356 -17.14 -22.21 17.16
C VAL A 356 -18.56 -22.41 17.70
N ASN A 357 -19.59 -21.92 17.02
CA ASN A 357 -21.00 -22.07 17.34
C ASN A 357 -21.65 -23.19 16.54
N GLY A 358 -20.90 -23.87 15.68
CA GLY A 358 -21.41 -24.97 14.84
C GLY A 358 -22.05 -24.50 13.53
N HIS A 359 -21.98 -23.24 13.16
CA HIS A 359 -22.50 -22.75 11.87
C HIS A 359 -21.49 -23.03 10.74
N PRO A 360 -21.96 -23.48 9.56
CA PRO A 360 -21.10 -23.74 8.42
C PRO A 360 -20.46 -22.45 7.89
N ILE A 361 -19.16 -22.49 7.63
CA ILE A 361 -18.42 -21.39 6.98
C ILE A 361 -18.51 -21.60 5.47
N PRO A 362 -19.17 -20.69 4.71
CA PRO A 362 -19.28 -20.82 3.27
C PRO A 362 -17.95 -20.46 2.59
N HIS A 363 -17.36 -21.41 1.86
CA HIS A 363 -16.20 -21.18 1.00
C HIS A 363 -16.67 -21.11 -0.45
N LEU A 364 -16.96 -19.87 -0.91
CA LEU A 364 -17.37 -19.56 -2.28
C LEU A 364 -16.24 -18.81 -2.99
N TYR A 365 -15.78 -19.31 -4.11
CA TYR A 365 -14.84 -18.60 -4.96
C TYR A 365 -15.58 -17.82 -6.05
N LYS A 366 -15.46 -16.49 -6.02
CA LYS A 366 -16.07 -15.59 -7.00
C LYS A 366 -15.02 -15.15 -8.02
N LEU A 367 -15.13 -15.70 -9.23
CA LEU A 367 -14.30 -15.31 -10.36
C LEU A 367 -15.01 -14.20 -11.15
N ASN A 368 -14.83 -12.97 -10.72
CA ASN A 368 -15.42 -11.78 -11.34
C ASN A 368 -14.49 -11.15 -12.38
N TYR A 369 -14.16 -11.90 -13.42
CA TYR A 369 -13.12 -11.54 -14.38
C TYR A 369 -13.38 -10.25 -15.18
N LEU A 370 -14.63 -9.84 -15.40
CA LEU A 370 -14.94 -8.57 -16.06
C LEU A 370 -14.95 -7.39 -15.07
N SER A 371 -15.61 -7.53 -13.93
CA SER A 371 -15.75 -6.45 -12.96
C SER A 371 -14.52 -6.23 -12.07
N ALA A 372 -13.56 -7.15 -12.10
CA ALA A 372 -12.31 -7.00 -11.36
C ALA A 372 -11.54 -5.74 -11.77
N ALA A 373 -11.04 -4.99 -10.80
CA ALA A 373 -10.26 -3.77 -11.04
C ALA A 373 -9.04 -4.03 -11.95
N GLY A 374 -8.41 -5.21 -11.83
CA GLY A 374 -7.30 -5.61 -12.70
C GLY A 374 -7.64 -5.64 -14.18
N THR A 375 -8.89 -5.96 -14.54
CA THR A 375 -9.36 -5.95 -15.93
C THR A 375 -9.51 -4.52 -16.46
N ALA A 376 -10.04 -3.62 -15.66
CA ALA A 376 -10.08 -2.19 -15.98
C ALA A 376 -8.67 -1.62 -16.21
N ILE A 377 -7.74 -1.96 -15.33
CA ILE A 377 -6.34 -1.53 -15.43
C ILE A 377 -5.66 -2.13 -16.65
N MET A 378 -5.92 -3.40 -16.96
CA MET A 378 -5.40 -4.04 -18.16
C MET A 378 -5.91 -3.35 -19.44
N LEU A 379 -7.18 -2.97 -19.48
CA LEU A 379 -7.75 -2.21 -20.58
C LEU A 379 -7.04 -0.85 -20.72
N ALA A 380 -6.81 -0.14 -19.61
CA ALA A 380 -6.05 1.11 -19.61
C ALA A 380 -4.61 0.91 -20.10
N ALA A 381 -3.96 -0.19 -19.72
CA ALA A 381 -2.61 -0.53 -20.17
C ALA A 381 -2.56 -0.81 -21.68
N LEU A 382 -3.54 -1.55 -22.21
CA LEU A 382 -3.64 -1.82 -23.66
C LEU A 382 -3.93 -0.55 -24.45
N MET A 383 -4.82 0.32 -23.96
CA MET A 383 -5.05 1.64 -24.57
C MET A 383 -3.77 2.49 -24.56
N SER A 384 -3.06 2.48 -23.43
CA SER A 384 -1.79 3.21 -23.29
C SER A 384 -0.73 2.68 -24.23
N LEU A 385 -0.66 1.37 -24.43
CA LEU A 385 0.24 0.75 -25.41
C LEU A 385 -0.07 1.25 -26.84
N ALA A 386 -1.35 1.32 -27.20
CA ALA A 386 -1.76 1.83 -28.52
C ALA A 386 -1.42 3.33 -28.69
N LEU A 387 -1.60 4.13 -27.62
CA LEU A 387 -1.33 5.59 -27.64
C LEU A 387 0.18 5.91 -27.52
N SER A 388 0.98 4.99 -27.03
CA SER A 388 2.42 5.20 -26.79
C SER A 388 3.28 5.16 -28.05
N GLY A 389 2.74 4.64 -29.17
CA GLY A 389 3.49 4.43 -30.42
C GLY A 389 4.42 3.20 -30.40
N LEU A 390 4.42 2.42 -29.32
CA LEU A 390 5.19 1.18 -29.23
C LEU A 390 4.59 0.10 -30.13
N ARG A 391 5.44 -0.66 -30.80
CA ARG A 391 5.00 -1.79 -31.61
C ARG A 391 4.42 -2.91 -30.74
N PRO A 392 3.44 -3.70 -31.19
CA PRO A 392 2.87 -4.80 -30.40
C PRO A 392 3.90 -5.79 -29.87
N ARG A 393 4.96 -6.06 -30.65
CA ARG A 393 6.09 -6.93 -30.21
C ARG A 393 6.86 -6.33 -29.03
N GLU A 394 6.99 -5.01 -28.97
CA GLU A 394 7.64 -4.33 -27.83
C GLU A 394 6.72 -4.36 -26.61
N GLY A 395 5.41 -4.15 -26.80
CA GLY A 395 4.42 -4.33 -25.75
C GLY A 395 4.45 -5.72 -25.12
N LEU A 396 4.55 -6.77 -25.94
CA LEU A 396 4.70 -8.15 -25.47
C LEU A 396 6.00 -8.34 -24.67
N LYS A 397 7.11 -7.75 -25.12
CA LYS A 397 8.39 -7.79 -24.37
C LYS A 397 8.27 -7.07 -23.02
N VAL A 398 7.59 -5.92 -22.97
CA VAL A 398 7.33 -5.21 -21.71
C VAL A 398 6.46 -6.08 -20.79
N PHE A 399 5.42 -6.71 -21.30
CA PHE A 399 4.55 -7.60 -20.53
C PHE A 399 5.31 -8.79 -19.92
N THR A 400 6.07 -9.51 -20.73
CA THR A 400 6.88 -10.66 -20.27
C THR A 400 7.97 -10.24 -19.27
N SER A 401 8.60 -9.09 -19.48
CA SER A 401 9.55 -8.50 -18.55
C SER A 401 8.87 -8.14 -17.23
N THR A 402 7.65 -7.55 -17.28
CA THR A 402 6.84 -7.24 -16.08
C THR A 402 6.50 -8.52 -15.32
N LEU A 403 6.08 -9.58 -15.99
CA LEU A 403 5.78 -10.86 -15.36
C LEU A 403 7.02 -11.44 -14.67
N HIS A 404 8.19 -11.38 -15.34
CA HIS A 404 9.44 -11.80 -14.74
C HIS A 404 9.84 -10.96 -13.52
N GLN A 405 9.65 -9.63 -13.59
CA GLN A 405 9.88 -8.70 -12.48
C GLN A 405 9.00 -9.05 -11.28
N LEU A 406 7.74 -9.41 -11.51
CA LEU A 406 6.74 -9.66 -10.47
C LEU A 406 6.71 -11.10 -9.94
N ARG A 407 7.51 -12.04 -10.47
CA ARG A 407 7.49 -13.46 -10.08
C ARG A 407 7.60 -13.70 -8.57
N TYR A 408 8.51 -12.98 -7.89
CA TYR A 408 8.67 -13.10 -6.44
C TYR A 408 7.58 -12.37 -5.64
N PRO A 409 7.17 -11.13 -5.97
CA PRO A 409 5.97 -10.52 -5.40
C PRO A 409 4.72 -11.39 -5.52
N ILE A 410 4.45 -11.97 -6.70
CA ILE A 410 3.31 -12.87 -6.93
C ILE A 410 3.39 -14.09 -6.00
N LEU A 411 4.56 -14.75 -5.93
CA LEU A 411 4.76 -15.89 -5.04
C LEU A 411 4.59 -15.51 -3.57
N THR A 412 5.09 -14.33 -3.17
CA THR A 412 4.93 -13.83 -1.80
C THR A 412 3.45 -13.64 -1.46
N ILE A 413 2.68 -12.99 -2.33
CA ILE A 413 1.27 -12.71 -2.10
C ILE A 413 0.46 -14.02 -2.03
N ALA A 414 0.69 -14.94 -2.96
CA ALA A 414 0.04 -16.25 -2.93
C ALA A 414 0.34 -17.00 -1.62
N ALA A 415 1.60 -16.99 -1.16
CA ALA A 415 2.01 -17.65 0.08
C ALA A 415 1.43 -16.96 1.33
N VAL A 416 1.39 -15.62 1.38
CA VAL A 416 0.81 -14.87 2.50
C VAL A 416 -0.70 -15.10 2.59
N LEU A 417 -1.41 -15.13 1.45
CA LEU A 417 -2.85 -15.44 1.45
C LEU A 417 -3.10 -16.91 1.84
N ALA A 418 -2.29 -17.83 1.37
CA ALA A 418 -2.34 -19.23 1.81
C ALA A 418 -2.18 -19.33 3.34
N PHE A 419 -1.21 -18.62 3.91
CA PHE A 419 -1.02 -18.51 5.35
C PHE A 419 -2.27 -17.93 6.03
N ALA A 420 -2.78 -16.79 5.57
CA ALA A 420 -3.92 -16.12 6.16
C ALA A 420 -5.16 -17.03 6.22
N TYR A 421 -5.45 -17.77 5.13
CA TYR A 421 -6.59 -18.65 5.06
C TYR A 421 -6.48 -19.84 6.04
N ILE A 422 -5.34 -20.54 6.05
CA ILE A 422 -5.18 -21.68 6.98
C ILE A 422 -5.21 -21.22 8.45
N VAL A 423 -4.62 -20.08 8.79
CA VAL A 423 -4.64 -19.54 10.16
C VAL A 423 -6.05 -19.11 10.58
N ASN A 424 -6.85 -18.56 9.64
CA ASN A 424 -8.24 -18.19 9.89
C ASN A 424 -9.15 -19.42 10.02
N ASP A 425 -9.06 -20.34 9.07
CA ASP A 425 -9.93 -21.51 9.00
C ASP A 425 -9.65 -22.53 10.12
N SER A 426 -8.39 -22.63 10.59
CA SER A 426 -8.02 -23.50 11.70
C SER A 426 -8.45 -23.02 13.09
N GLY A 427 -8.87 -21.74 13.23
CA GLY A 427 -9.17 -21.14 14.53
C GLY A 427 -7.96 -20.53 15.25
N ILE A 428 -6.74 -20.63 14.69
CA ILE A 428 -5.52 -19.99 15.23
C ILE A 428 -5.75 -18.48 15.44
N THR A 429 -6.34 -17.80 14.44
CA THR A 429 -6.68 -16.37 14.55
C THR A 429 -7.59 -16.09 15.74
N LEU A 430 -8.61 -16.93 15.97
CA LEU A 430 -9.57 -16.75 17.07
C LEU A 430 -8.91 -16.93 18.45
N THR A 431 -7.96 -17.86 18.57
CA THR A 431 -7.15 -18.05 19.80
C THR A 431 -6.36 -16.79 20.15
N ILE A 432 -5.68 -16.20 19.16
CA ILE A 432 -4.89 -14.96 19.34
C ILE A 432 -5.83 -13.78 19.62
N ALA A 433 -6.94 -13.67 18.87
CA ALA A 433 -7.94 -12.62 19.04
C ALA A 433 -8.54 -12.61 20.46
N GLY A 434 -8.85 -13.79 21.00
CA GLY A 434 -9.32 -13.93 22.37
C GLY A 434 -8.33 -13.44 23.41
N ALA A 435 -7.03 -13.66 23.21
CA ALA A 435 -6.00 -13.12 24.08
C ALA A 435 -5.85 -11.59 23.96
N LEU A 436 -5.89 -11.05 22.75
CA LEU A 436 -5.84 -9.61 22.52
C LEU A 436 -7.09 -8.87 23.04
N ALA A 437 -8.25 -9.54 23.01
CA ALA A 437 -9.48 -9.00 23.57
C ALA A 437 -9.38 -8.72 25.09
N ALA A 438 -8.46 -9.37 25.79
CA ALA A 438 -8.18 -9.06 27.19
C ALA A 438 -7.66 -7.63 27.43
N SER A 439 -7.14 -6.94 26.40
CA SER A 439 -6.79 -5.52 26.48
C SER A 439 -8.02 -4.60 26.52
N GLY A 440 -9.21 -5.14 26.25
CA GLY A 440 -10.50 -4.45 26.39
C GLY A 440 -10.57 -3.14 25.60
N VAL A 441 -11.00 -2.09 26.28
CA VAL A 441 -11.18 -0.74 25.70
C VAL A 441 -9.90 -0.11 25.14
N LEU A 442 -8.72 -0.61 25.50
CA LEU A 442 -7.44 -0.10 24.98
C LEU A 442 -7.04 -0.75 23.65
N PHE A 443 -7.72 -1.79 23.21
CA PHE A 443 -7.34 -2.48 21.96
C PHE A 443 -7.29 -1.53 20.74
N PRO A 444 -8.23 -0.60 20.52
CA PRO A 444 -8.15 0.32 19.39
C PRO A 444 -6.88 1.20 19.39
N PHE A 445 -6.31 1.48 20.56
CA PHE A 445 -5.01 2.16 20.65
C PHE A 445 -3.87 1.26 20.17
N PHE A 446 -3.92 -0.04 20.46
CA PHE A 446 -2.89 -1.00 20.07
C PHE A 446 -3.06 -1.54 18.64
N ALA A 447 -4.25 -1.42 18.07
CA ALA A 447 -4.56 -1.92 16.73
C ALA A 447 -3.60 -1.39 15.64
N PRO A 448 -3.26 -0.08 15.57
CA PRO A 448 -2.28 0.41 14.60
C PRO A 448 -0.88 -0.16 14.78
N LEU A 449 -0.47 -0.54 16.01
CA LEU A 449 0.85 -1.14 16.26
C LEU A 449 1.01 -2.49 15.55
N LEU A 450 -0.06 -3.29 15.46
CA LEU A 450 -0.02 -4.57 14.74
C LEU A 450 0.23 -4.35 13.25
N GLY A 451 -0.47 -3.39 12.65
CA GLY A 451 -0.23 -2.99 11.25
C GLY A 451 1.18 -2.47 11.05
N TRP A 452 1.64 -1.58 11.93
CA TRP A 452 2.99 -1.03 11.93
C TRP A 452 4.06 -2.12 12.00
N LEU A 453 3.95 -3.06 12.95
CA LEU A 453 4.85 -4.23 13.05
C LEU A 453 4.80 -5.09 11.80
N GLY A 454 3.60 -5.36 11.28
CA GLY A 454 3.41 -6.15 10.08
C GLY A 454 4.13 -5.57 8.88
N VAL A 455 4.01 -4.27 8.65
CA VAL A 455 4.69 -3.60 7.53
C VAL A 455 6.16 -3.38 7.79
N PHE A 456 6.56 -3.05 9.01
CA PHE A 456 7.98 -2.97 9.37
C PHE A 456 8.73 -4.24 8.96
N ILE A 457 8.14 -5.40 9.19
CA ILE A 457 8.78 -6.69 8.95
C ILE A 457 8.65 -7.13 7.49
N THR A 458 7.46 -7.03 6.92
CA THR A 458 7.17 -7.52 5.56
C THR A 458 7.56 -6.52 4.46
N GLY A 459 7.67 -5.25 4.80
CA GLY A 459 7.82 -4.15 3.84
C GLY A 459 6.57 -3.84 3.01
N SER A 460 5.43 -4.48 3.32
CA SER A 460 4.22 -4.45 2.50
C SER A 460 2.96 -4.32 3.35
N ASP A 461 2.22 -3.23 3.16
CA ASP A 461 0.93 -3.02 3.83
C ASP A 461 -0.10 -4.07 3.41
N THR A 462 -0.09 -4.47 2.14
CA THR A 462 -0.88 -5.60 1.62
C THR A 462 -0.64 -6.88 2.43
N SER A 463 0.62 -7.22 2.68
CA SER A 463 0.98 -8.43 3.45
C SER A 463 0.58 -8.30 4.92
N ALA A 464 0.76 -7.14 5.53
CA ALA A 464 0.36 -6.88 6.92
C ALA A 464 -1.16 -7.00 7.09
N ASN A 465 -1.94 -6.50 6.13
CA ASN A 465 -3.39 -6.62 6.14
C ASN A 465 -3.86 -8.07 5.94
N ALA A 466 -3.18 -8.84 5.11
CA ALA A 466 -3.43 -10.28 4.98
C ALA A 466 -3.15 -11.04 6.28
N LEU A 467 -2.07 -10.69 6.98
CA LEU A 467 -1.65 -11.33 8.23
C LEU A 467 -2.59 -11.00 9.39
N PHE A 468 -2.93 -9.72 9.56
CA PHE A 468 -3.58 -9.24 10.78
C PHE A 468 -5.01 -8.75 10.59
N GLY A 469 -5.49 -8.57 9.35
CA GLY A 469 -6.83 -8.02 9.09
C GLY A 469 -7.93 -8.81 9.80
N LYS A 470 -7.95 -10.13 9.65
CA LYS A 470 -8.96 -10.98 10.30
C LYS A 470 -8.81 -10.98 11.83
N LEU A 471 -7.58 -10.98 12.33
CA LEU A 471 -7.29 -10.86 13.77
C LEU A 471 -7.87 -9.56 14.34
N GLN A 472 -7.64 -8.44 13.67
CA GLN A 472 -8.19 -7.12 14.03
C GLN A 472 -9.71 -7.15 14.10
N ALA A 473 -10.36 -7.67 13.05
CA ALA A 473 -11.82 -7.75 12.97
C ALA A 473 -12.39 -8.63 14.08
N SER A 474 -11.81 -9.82 14.29
CA SER A 474 -12.29 -10.77 15.32
C SER A 474 -12.13 -10.22 16.72
N THR A 475 -10.98 -9.56 17.02
CA THR A 475 -10.76 -8.92 18.33
C THR A 475 -11.75 -7.80 18.58
N ALA A 476 -11.97 -6.91 17.58
CA ALA A 476 -12.92 -5.81 17.68
C ALA A 476 -14.34 -6.31 17.99
N THR A 477 -14.79 -7.32 17.26
CA THR A 477 -16.11 -7.95 17.50
C THR A 477 -16.21 -8.50 18.94
N SER A 478 -15.15 -9.13 19.45
CA SER A 478 -15.13 -9.70 20.81
C SER A 478 -15.21 -8.65 21.92
N ILE A 479 -14.77 -7.41 21.67
CA ILE A 479 -14.81 -6.31 22.64
C ILE A 479 -15.93 -5.29 22.36
N GLY A 480 -16.81 -5.56 21.40
CA GLY A 480 -17.94 -4.67 21.05
C GLY A 480 -17.54 -3.38 20.32
N VAL A 481 -16.36 -3.34 19.66
CA VAL A 481 -15.92 -2.25 18.79
C VAL A 481 -16.22 -2.60 17.34
N ASP A 482 -16.56 -1.59 16.53
CA ASP A 482 -16.78 -1.81 15.11
C ASP A 482 -15.51 -2.33 14.41
N PRO A 483 -15.57 -3.51 13.76
CA PRO A 483 -14.39 -4.13 13.15
C PRO A 483 -13.77 -3.30 12.02
N VAL A 484 -14.53 -2.44 11.34
CA VAL A 484 -14.00 -1.54 10.31
C VAL A 484 -12.98 -0.56 10.91
N VAL A 485 -13.18 -0.11 12.16
CA VAL A 485 -12.25 0.80 12.84
C VAL A 485 -10.89 0.14 13.04
N THR A 486 -10.85 -1.09 13.54
CA THR A 486 -9.58 -1.77 13.85
C THR A 486 -8.88 -2.29 12.60
N VAL A 487 -9.64 -2.72 11.60
CA VAL A 487 -9.06 -3.10 10.28
C VAL A 487 -8.48 -1.88 9.58
N ALA A 488 -9.18 -0.74 9.58
CA ALA A 488 -8.63 0.52 9.08
C ALA A 488 -7.43 1.01 9.91
N ALA A 489 -7.41 0.73 11.21
CA ALA A 489 -6.28 1.00 12.08
C ALA A 489 -5.04 0.18 11.70
N ASN A 490 -5.23 -1.10 11.31
CA ASN A 490 -4.14 -1.94 10.81
C ASN A 490 -3.51 -1.34 9.55
N VAL A 491 -4.35 -0.97 8.56
CA VAL A 491 -3.91 -0.28 7.34
C VAL A 491 -3.20 1.02 7.67
N SER A 492 -3.80 1.88 8.50
CA SER A 492 -3.26 3.21 8.84
C SER A 492 -1.97 3.12 9.67
N GLY A 493 -1.84 2.12 10.55
CA GLY A 493 -0.61 1.86 11.28
C GLY A 493 0.50 1.35 10.36
N GLY A 494 0.13 0.52 9.39
CA GLY A 494 1.03 -0.03 8.38
C GLY A 494 1.77 1.04 7.59
N VAL A 495 1.10 2.13 7.21
CA VAL A 495 1.72 3.19 6.39
C VAL A 495 2.95 3.81 7.04
N VAL A 496 2.96 3.99 8.37
CA VAL A 496 4.12 4.55 9.07
C VAL A 496 5.19 3.49 9.38
N GLY A 497 4.84 2.20 9.38
CA GLY A 497 5.79 1.09 9.44
C GLY A 497 6.65 0.97 8.19
N LYS A 498 6.11 1.35 7.04
CA LYS A 498 6.80 1.23 5.74
C LYS A 498 8.07 2.07 5.67
N MET A 499 8.09 3.28 6.26
CA MET A 499 9.27 4.16 6.21
C MET A 499 10.51 3.58 6.92
N ILE A 500 10.34 2.62 7.82
CA ILE A 500 11.42 1.98 8.56
C ILE A 500 11.65 0.52 8.16
N SER A 501 10.84 -0.02 7.26
CA SER A 501 11.00 -1.41 6.83
C SER A 501 12.36 -1.62 6.16
N PRO A 502 13.08 -2.71 6.47
CA PRO A 502 14.39 -2.99 5.87
C PRO A 502 14.35 -2.98 4.34
N GLN A 503 13.23 -3.44 3.74
CA GLN A 503 13.04 -3.43 2.30
C GLN A 503 12.98 -1.99 1.73
N SER A 504 12.17 -1.11 2.33
CA SER A 504 12.02 0.28 1.87
C SER A 504 13.31 1.07 2.07
N ILE A 505 14.01 0.83 3.20
CA ILE A 505 15.30 1.44 3.48
C ILE A 505 16.37 1.01 2.47
N ALA A 506 16.45 -0.30 2.15
CA ALA A 506 17.40 -0.80 1.16
C ALA A 506 17.14 -0.20 -0.24
N VAL A 507 15.86 -0.09 -0.64
CA VAL A 507 15.47 0.54 -1.90
C VAL A 507 15.84 2.03 -1.93
N ALA A 508 15.52 2.76 -0.86
CA ALA A 508 15.84 4.19 -0.74
C ALA A 508 17.36 4.44 -0.71
N ALA A 509 18.10 3.59 0.01
CA ALA A 509 19.56 3.67 0.10
C ALA A 509 20.22 3.40 -1.26
N ALA A 510 19.76 2.38 -1.98
CA ALA A 510 20.26 2.07 -3.32
C ALA A 510 20.03 3.23 -4.31
N ALA A 511 18.81 3.79 -4.29
CA ALA A 511 18.43 4.89 -5.18
C ALA A 511 19.13 6.23 -4.84
N GLY A 512 19.38 6.47 -3.55
CA GLY A 512 20.07 7.66 -3.06
C GLY A 512 21.60 7.57 -3.07
N GLY A 513 22.20 6.42 -3.45
CA GLY A 513 23.66 6.23 -3.38
C GLY A 513 24.20 6.02 -1.96
N LEU A 514 23.37 5.49 -1.06
CA LEU A 514 23.68 5.24 0.37
C LEU A 514 23.89 3.76 0.68
N VAL A 515 24.24 2.94 -0.31
CA VAL A 515 24.50 1.50 -0.12
C VAL A 515 25.57 1.31 0.96
N GLY A 516 25.26 0.47 1.98
CA GLY A 516 26.10 0.27 3.17
C GLY A 516 25.88 1.29 4.30
N ARG A 517 25.02 2.31 4.11
CA ARG A 517 24.65 3.31 5.12
C ARG A 517 23.18 3.23 5.52
N GLU A 518 22.54 2.07 5.34
CA GLU A 518 21.12 1.80 5.63
C GLU A 518 20.79 2.08 7.11
N SER A 519 21.74 1.85 8.00
CA SER A 519 21.58 2.12 9.44
C SER A 519 21.43 3.61 9.76
N GLU A 520 22.06 4.50 8.99
CA GLU A 520 21.90 5.94 9.17
C GLU A 520 20.48 6.37 8.74
N LEU A 521 20.01 5.84 7.62
CA LEU A 521 18.67 6.10 7.11
C LEU A 521 17.59 5.56 8.07
N PHE A 522 17.80 4.37 8.64
CA PHE A 522 16.93 3.83 9.68
C PHE A 522 16.87 4.75 10.90
N ARG A 523 18.03 5.20 11.42
CA ARG A 523 18.08 6.13 12.57
C ARG A 523 17.40 7.47 12.25
N PHE A 524 17.48 7.93 11.01
CA PHE A 524 16.80 9.14 10.57
C PHE A 524 15.28 8.97 10.61
N THR A 525 14.75 7.85 10.11
CA THR A 525 13.30 7.65 9.94
C THR A 525 12.58 7.10 11.18
N VAL A 526 13.25 6.30 12.02
CA VAL A 526 12.59 5.56 13.12
C VAL A 526 11.87 6.45 14.13
N ARG A 527 12.48 7.57 14.54
CA ARG A 527 11.84 8.52 15.47
C ARG A 527 10.56 9.14 14.90
N HIS A 528 10.55 9.39 13.59
CA HIS A 528 9.40 9.95 12.89
C HIS A 528 8.29 8.92 12.75
N SER A 529 8.65 7.66 12.52
CA SER A 529 7.70 6.54 12.52
C SER A 529 6.98 6.43 13.86
N PHE A 530 7.69 6.48 15.00
CA PHE A 530 7.05 6.43 16.32
C PHE A 530 6.16 7.64 16.62
N ILE A 531 6.57 8.86 16.22
CA ILE A 531 5.76 10.08 16.42
C ILE A 531 4.44 9.95 15.65
N LEU A 532 4.51 9.58 14.37
CA LEU A 532 3.33 9.47 13.52
C LEU A 532 2.45 8.29 13.95
N LEU A 533 3.05 7.17 14.39
CA LEU A 533 2.32 6.04 14.96
C LEU A 533 1.53 6.42 16.20
N ALA A 534 2.14 7.16 17.14
CA ALA A 534 1.47 7.62 18.33
C ALA A 534 0.25 8.51 18.01
N ILE A 535 0.37 9.38 17.01
CA ILE A 535 -0.75 10.20 16.53
C ILE A 535 -1.88 9.30 16.00
N ILE A 536 -1.55 8.30 15.18
CA ILE A 536 -2.56 7.37 14.63
C ILE A 536 -3.21 6.56 15.75
N CYS A 537 -2.45 6.04 16.73
CA CYS A 537 -2.99 5.29 17.86
C CYS A 537 -4.01 6.13 18.67
N CYS A 538 -3.67 7.39 18.97
CA CYS A 538 -4.58 8.31 19.66
C CYS A 538 -5.82 8.63 18.82
N LEU A 539 -5.65 8.84 17.52
CA LEU A 539 -6.75 9.13 16.61
C LEU A 539 -7.72 7.95 16.50
N VAL A 540 -7.20 6.73 16.33
CA VAL A 540 -8.03 5.51 16.25
C VAL A 540 -8.78 5.26 17.58
N LEU A 541 -8.12 5.45 18.72
CA LEU A 541 -8.80 5.36 20.02
C LEU A 541 -9.94 6.37 20.13
N ALA A 542 -9.71 7.62 19.70
CA ALA A 542 -10.73 8.64 19.67
C ALA A 542 -11.88 8.30 18.69
N GLN A 543 -11.58 7.75 17.51
CA GLN A 543 -12.58 7.30 16.54
C GLN A 543 -13.44 6.16 17.09
N ALA A 544 -12.85 5.22 17.82
CA ALA A 544 -13.57 4.10 18.40
C ALA A 544 -14.61 4.53 19.45
N TYR A 545 -14.34 5.58 20.22
CA TYR A 545 -15.18 5.93 21.40
C TYR A 545 -15.76 7.35 21.38
N VAL A 546 -15.03 8.34 20.88
CA VAL A 546 -15.42 9.75 20.89
C VAL A 546 -16.04 10.16 19.56
N PHE A 547 -15.37 9.87 18.46
CA PHE A 547 -15.78 10.30 17.12
C PHE A 547 -16.49 9.17 16.35
N LYS A 548 -17.40 8.46 17.02
CA LYS A 548 -18.15 7.33 16.41
C LYS A 548 -18.92 7.70 15.14
N TRP A 549 -19.27 8.97 14.96
CA TRP A 549 -19.91 9.49 13.76
C TRP A 549 -18.99 9.44 12.52
N LEU A 550 -17.67 9.26 12.71
CA LEU A 550 -16.74 9.02 11.61
C LEU A 550 -16.79 7.58 11.10
N ILE A 551 -17.38 6.63 11.82
CA ILE A 551 -17.49 5.25 11.38
C ILE A 551 -18.50 5.20 10.23
N PRO A 552 -18.14 4.62 9.07
CA PRO A 552 -19.06 4.52 7.94
C PRO A 552 -20.24 3.62 8.27
N VAL A 553 -21.41 3.99 7.78
CA VAL A 553 -22.58 3.09 7.83
C VAL A 553 -22.45 2.07 6.70
N TYR A 554 -22.46 0.79 7.04
CA TYR A 554 -22.37 -0.29 6.08
C TYR A 554 -23.26 -1.46 6.50
N HIS A 555 -23.71 -2.24 5.54
CA HIS A 555 -24.44 -3.48 5.81
C HIS A 555 -23.48 -4.64 5.53
N LEU A 556 -23.32 -5.53 6.51
CA LEU A 556 -22.74 -6.83 6.25
C LEU A 556 -23.78 -7.55 5.38
N HIS A 557 -23.44 -7.81 4.11
CA HIS A 557 -24.22 -8.77 3.36
C HIS A 557 -24.12 -10.07 4.12
N SER A 558 -25.20 -10.44 4.82
CA SER A 558 -25.35 -11.79 5.34
C SER A 558 -25.14 -12.71 4.14
N LEU A 559 -24.04 -13.44 4.15
CA LEU A 559 -23.82 -14.55 3.22
C LEU A 559 -24.84 -15.63 3.63
N HIS A 560 -26.11 -15.46 3.16
CA HIS A 560 -27.12 -16.51 3.17
C HIS A 560 -26.87 -17.44 1.99
#